data_ba9fd8b390e39d191c36b6b257db098a
#
_entry.id   ba9fd8b390e39d191c36b6b257db098a
#
_cell.length_a   1.000
_cell.length_b   1.000
_cell.length_c   1.000
_cell.angle_alpha   90.00
_cell.angle_beta   90.00
_cell.angle_gamma   90.00
#
_symmetry.space_group_name_H-M   'P 1'
#
loop_
_entity.id
_entity.type
_entity.pdbx_description
1 polymer ?
#
loop_
_entity_poly.entity_id
_entity_poly.type
_entity_poly.pdbx_seq_one_letter_code
_entity_poly.pdbx_strand_id
1 'polypeptide(L)'
;PHPNGLSRELATNPKQQANSAYARRFQQPDSHTKLTADGLAFWVKDPGAKKKYVEAFGKSDFNAMMSYYRRNYPREPYEKREVPQRVAVPVLMIHGLDDTALLHGALNQTWEWLDGDLTLVTVPKAGHFVQQDAADLVTRTMKSWLNR
;
A
#
# COMPACT_ATOMS: atom_id res chain seq x y z
N PRO A 1 2.79 3.18 -4.57
CA PRO A 1 2.97 4.46 -5.28
C PRO A 1 3.54 5.53 -4.35
N HIS A 2 4.11 6.58 -4.92
CA HIS A 2 4.55 7.76 -4.18
C HIS A 2 3.33 8.46 -3.53
N PRO A 3 3.45 9.04 -2.32
CA PRO A 3 2.32 9.69 -1.63
C PRO A 3 1.60 10.77 -2.46
N ASN A 4 2.35 11.55 -3.25
CA ASN A 4 1.75 12.56 -4.14
C ASN A 4 1.00 11.94 -5.31
N GLY A 5 1.44 10.78 -5.83
CA GLY A 5 0.69 10.01 -6.82
C GLY A 5 -0.66 9.54 -6.28
N LEU A 6 -0.67 9.03 -5.05
CA LEU A 6 -1.91 8.64 -4.38
C LEU A 6 -2.82 9.85 -4.11
N SER A 7 -2.28 10.97 -3.64
CA SER A 7 -3.08 12.20 -3.41
C SER A 7 -3.72 12.72 -4.69
N ARG A 8 -2.98 12.68 -5.82
CA ARG A 8 -3.53 13.04 -7.14
C ARG A 8 -4.69 12.11 -7.53
N GLU A 9 -4.51 10.79 -7.40
CA GLU A 9 -5.58 9.82 -7.70
C GLU A 9 -6.81 10.04 -6.80
N LEU A 10 -6.60 10.30 -5.52
CA LEU A 10 -7.71 10.61 -4.61
C LEU A 10 -8.43 11.90 -4.98
N ALA A 11 -7.73 12.91 -5.47
CA ALA A 11 -8.33 14.18 -5.89
C ALA A 11 -9.11 14.08 -7.22
N THR A 12 -8.70 13.18 -8.14
CA THR A 12 -9.18 13.23 -9.52
C THR A 12 -9.86 11.94 -10.01
N ASN A 13 -9.74 10.83 -9.27
CA ASN A 13 -10.23 9.52 -9.68
C ASN A 13 -11.34 8.99 -8.74
N PRO A 14 -12.62 9.07 -9.13
CA PRO A 14 -13.72 8.58 -8.29
C PRO A 14 -13.61 7.10 -7.90
N LYS A 15 -13.01 6.26 -8.76
CA LYS A 15 -12.78 4.85 -8.46
C LYS A 15 -11.75 4.70 -7.33
N GLN A 16 -10.66 5.47 -7.36
CA GLN A 16 -9.70 5.47 -6.25
C GLN A 16 -10.34 5.96 -4.95
N GLN A 17 -11.18 7.00 -5.02
CA GLN A 17 -11.91 7.50 -3.84
C GLN A 17 -12.82 6.42 -3.25
N ALA A 18 -13.61 5.74 -4.08
CA ALA A 18 -14.49 4.65 -3.64
C ALA A 18 -13.69 3.50 -3.00
N ASN A 19 -12.63 3.06 -3.66
CA ASN A 19 -11.76 1.99 -3.18
C ASN A 19 -11.04 2.34 -1.87
N SER A 20 -10.82 3.62 -1.61
CA SER A 20 -10.17 4.13 -0.38
C SER A 20 -11.13 4.32 0.80
N ALA A 21 -12.39 3.91 0.69
CA ALA A 21 -13.36 4.04 1.78
C ALA A 21 -12.91 3.33 3.08
N TYR A 22 -12.16 2.24 2.97
CA TYR A 22 -11.61 1.55 4.14
C TYR A 22 -10.64 2.44 4.93
N ALA A 23 -9.81 3.22 4.25
CA ALA A 23 -8.85 4.11 4.90
C ALA A 23 -9.56 5.24 5.67
N ARG A 24 -10.65 5.79 5.12
CA ARG A 24 -11.51 6.76 5.83
C ARG A 24 -12.13 6.16 7.09
N ARG A 25 -12.58 4.89 7.03
CA ARG A 25 -13.05 4.18 8.23
C ARG A 25 -11.94 4.01 9.26
N PHE A 26 -10.72 3.66 8.84
CA PHE A 26 -9.57 3.49 9.72
C PHE A 26 -9.08 4.81 10.34
N GLN A 27 -9.43 5.94 9.75
CA GLN A 27 -9.13 7.27 10.32
C GLN A 27 -10.04 7.66 11.50
N GLN A 28 -11.16 6.95 11.72
CA GLN A 28 -12.04 7.25 12.84
C GLN A 28 -11.37 6.91 14.18
N PRO A 29 -11.58 7.72 15.23
CA PRO A 29 -10.91 7.54 16.52
C PRO A 29 -11.09 6.14 17.12
N ASP A 30 -12.28 5.55 16.96
CA ASP A 30 -12.71 4.26 17.50
C ASP A 30 -12.49 3.08 16.53
N SER A 31 -11.88 3.31 15.38
CA SER A 31 -11.74 2.29 14.33
C SER A 31 -11.08 0.99 14.80
N HIS A 32 -10.12 1.11 15.71
CA HIS A 32 -9.38 -0.04 16.25
C HIS A 32 -10.28 -1.00 17.05
N THR A 33 -11.36 -0.52 17.66
CA THR A 33 -12.27 -1.37 18.45
C THR A 33 -13.16 -2.29 17.57
N LYS A 34 -13.25 -1.99 16.28
CA LYS A 34 -14.06 -2.73 15.30
C LYS A 34 -13.23 -3.77 14.52
N LEU A 35 -11.94 -3.86 14.78
CA LEU A 35 -11.03 -4.77 14.10
C LEU A 35 -10.92 -6.10 14.85
N THR A 36 -10.76 -7.17 14.08
CA THR A 36 -10.44 -8.50 14.60
C THR A 36 -9.20 -9.05 13.88
N ALA A 37 -8.45 -9.91 14.54
CA ALA A 37 -7.28 -10.57 13.95
C ALA A 37 -7.65 -11.36 12.69
N ASP A 38 -8.76 -12.11 12.71
CA ASP A 38 -9.24 -12.84 11.53
C ASP A 38 -9.69 -11.90 10.41
N GLY A 39 -10.41 -10.82 10.76
CA GLY A 39 -10.84 -9.81 9.79
C GLY A 39 -9.67 -9.11 9.10
N LEU A 40 -8.55 -8.88 9.81
CA LEU A 40 -7.34 -8.32 9.20
C LEU A 40 -6.60 -9.33 8.31
N ALA A 41 -6.79 -10.64 8.52
CA ALA A 41 -6.19 -11.70 7.71
C ALA A 41 -7.10 -12.19 6.56
N PHE A 42 -8.16 -11.45 6.19
CA PHE A 42 -9.16 -11.89 5.20
C PHE A 42 -8.56 -12.21 3.81
N TRP A 43 -7.50 -11.53 3.45
CA TRP A 43 -6.82 -11.62 2.15
C TRP A 43 -5.89 -12.84 2.03
N VAL A 44 -5.54 -13.49 3.14
CA VAL A 44 -4.63 -14.64 3.14
C VAL A 44 -5.37 -15.89 2.72
N LYS A 45 -5.02 -16.46 1.57
CA LYS A 45 -5.70 -17.61 0.95
C LYS A 45 -5.27 -18.94 1.54
N ASP A 46 -3.97 -19.10 1.85
CA ASP A 46 -3.44 -20.33 2.44
C ASP A 46 -3.83 -20.47 3.91
N PRO A 47 -4.49 -21.56 4.34
CA PRO A 47 -4.96 -21.71 5.73
C PRO A 47 -3.83 -21.73 6.77
N GLY A 48 -2.69 -22.34 6.43
CA GLY A 48 -1.52 -22.41 7.32
C GLY A 48 -0.88 -21.05 7.55
N ALA A 49 -0.74 -20.25 6.47
CA ALA A 49 -0.30 -18.88 6.56
C ALA A 49 -1.32 -18.02 7.31
N LYS A 50 -2.62 -18.16 7.01
CA LYS A 50 -3.68 -17.39 7.68
C LYS A 50 -3.63 -17.57 9.19
N LYS A 51 -3.45 -18.80 9.69
CA LYS A 51 -3.31 -19.05 11.11
C LYS A 51 -2.17 -18.24 11.74
N LYS A 52 -1.01 -18.19 11.09
CA LYS A 52 0.16 -17.42 11.58
C LYS A 52 -0.13 -15.90 11.59
N TYR A 53 -0.81 -15.39 10.57
CA TYR A 53 -1.24 -13.97 10.54
C TYR A 53 -2.23 -13.64 11.65
N VAL A 54 -3.24 -14.49 11.88
CA VAL A 54 -4.21 -14.31 12.97
C VAL A 54 -3.51 -14.32 14.33
N GLU A 55 -2.58 -15.24 14.57
CA GLU A 55 -1.78 -15.28 15.80
C GLU A 55 -0.95 -14.00 15.99
N ALA A 56 -0.34 -13.49 14.92
CA ALA A 56 0.45 -12.25 14.94
C ALA A 56 -0.44 -11.03 15.20
N PHE A 57 -1.57 -10.92 14.51
CA PHE A 57 -2.52 -9.82 14.73
C PHE A 57 -3.13 -9.86 16.13
N GLY A 58 -3.36 -11.05 16.70
CA GLY A 58 -3.85 -11.20 18.08
C GLY A 58 -2.91 -10.63 19.15
N LYS A 59 -1.62 -10.43 18.79
CA LYS A 59 -0.60 -9.81 19.66
C LYS A 59 -0.34 -8.34 19.29
N SER A 60 -1.02 -7.81 18.28
CA SER A 60 -0.77 -6.47 17.75
C SER A 60 -1.64 -5.42 18.44
N ASP A 61 -1.09 -4.23 18.63
CA ASP A 61 -1.86 -3.05 19.05
C ASP A 61 -2.58 -2.43 17.85
N PHE A 62 -3.87 -2.73 17.69
CA PHE A 62 -4.68 -2.20 16.60
C PHE A 62 -4.81 -0.66 16.64
N ASN A 63 -4.76 -0.04 17.83
CA ASN A 63 -4.78 1.41 17.92
C ASN A 63 -3.51 2.03 17.33
N ALA A 64 -2.35 1.44 17.65
CA ALA A 64 -1.08 1.85 17.04
C ALA A 64 -1.09 1.64 15.51
N MET A 65 -1.58 0.50 15.03
CA MET A 65 -1.71 0.24 13.58
C MET A 65 -2.58 1.28 12.88
N MET A 66 -3.71 1.66 13.45
CA MET A 66 -4.59 2.68 12.86
C MET A 66 -3.99 4.09 12.91
N SER A 67 -3.00 4.34 13.75
CA SER A 67 -2.29 5.64 13.79
C SER A 67 -1.63 6.01 12.47
N TYR A 68 -1.19 5.00 11.68
CA TYR A 68 -0.70 5.24 10.33
C TYR A 68 -1.73 5.97 9.47
N TYR A 69 -2.96 5.47 9.42
CA TYR A 69 -4.05 6.07 8.64
C TYR A 69 -4.47 7.44 9.18
N ARG A 70 -4.55 7.57 10.50
CA ARG A 70 -4.93 8.84 11.13
C ARG A 70 -3.94 9.96 10.86
N ARG A 71 -2.65 9.66 10.77
CA ARG A 71 -1.58 10.65 10.61
C ARG A 71 -1.15 10.86 9.18
N ASN A 72 -1.15 9.81 8.35
CA ASN A 72 -0.48 9.85 7.05
C ASN A 72 -1.42 9.73 5.86
N TYR A 73 -2.58 9.08 6.00
CA TYR A 73 -3.45 8.91 4.84
C TYR A 73 -4.16 10.22 4.48
N PRO A 74 -4.22 10.61 3.18
CA PRO A 74 -4.85 11.86 2.77
C PRO A 74 -6.33 11.97 3.19
N ARG A 75 -6.74 13.17 3.56
CA ARG A 75 -8.13 13.51 3.89
C ARG A 75 -8.71 14.42 2.84
N GLU A 76 -10.03 14.39 2.70
CA GLU A 76 -10.74 15.39 1.89
C GLU A 76 -10.50 16.80 2.45
N PRO A 77 -10.35 17.79 1.55
CA PRO A 77 -10.54 17.78 0.10
C PRO A 77 -9.35 17.25 -0.73
N TYR A 78 -8.45 16.44 -0.19
CA TYR A 78 -7.26 15.86 -0.87
C TYR A 78 -6.31 16.91 -1.46
N GLU A 79 -6.16 18.02 -0.78
CA GLU A 79 -5.28 19.11 -1.19
C GLU A 79 -3.83 18.64 -1.39
N LYS A 80 -3.11 19.38 -2.22
CA LYS A 80 -1.69 19.13 -2.47
C LYS A 80 -0.92 19.16 -1.15
N ARG A 81 -0.34 18.03 -0.77
CA ARG A 81 0.57 17.97 0.37
C ARG A 81 1.83 18.76 0.07
N GLU A 82 2.47 19.28 1.12
CA GLU A 82 3.84 19.78 1.01
C GLU A 82 4.69 18.74 0.29
N VAL A 83 5.52 19.22 -0.63
CA VAL A 83 6.39 18.36 -1.44
C VAL A 83 7.38 17.68 -0.48
N PRO A 84 7.30 16.37 -0.29
CA PRO A 84 8.32 15.70 0.50
C PRO A 84 9.67 15.86 -0.18
N GLN A 85 10.74 15.79 0.61
CA GLN A 85 12.09 15.79 0.08
C GLN A 85 12.23 14.69 -0.98
N ARG A 86 12.90 15.00 -2.09
CA ARG A 86 13.14 14.04 -3.17
C ARG A 86 13.95 12.86 -2.64
N VAL A 87 13.68 11.67 -3.18
CA VAL A 87 14.38 10.44 -2.79
C VAL A 87 15.65 10.31 -3.62
N ALA A 88 16.81 10.41 -2.97
CA ALA A 88 18.10 10.42 -3.65
C ALA A 88 18.70 9.01 -3.86
N VAL A 89 18.11 7.98 -3.28
CA VAL A 89 18.58 6.59 -3.41
C VAL A 89 17.84 5.87 -4.55
N PRO A 90 18.45 4.84 -5.17
CA PRO A 90 17.74 3.99 -6.12
C PRO A 90 16.51 3.34 -5.52
N VAL A 91 15.44 3.27 -6.29
CA VAL A 91 14.13 2.74 -5.85
C VAL A 91 13.73 1.53 -6.70
N LEU A 92 13.38 0.43 -6.06
CA LEU A 92 12.63 -0.67 -6.66
C LEU A 92 11.17 -0.59 -6.20
N MET A 93 10.25 -0.51 -7.16
CA MET A 93 8.82 -0.53 -6.91
C MET A 93 8.19 -1.70 -7.66
N ILE A 94 7.51 -2.60 -6.92
CA ILE A 94 6.77 -3.73 -7.49
C ILE A 94 5.29 -3.54 -7.17
N HIS A 95 4.42 -3.63 -8.18
CA HIS A 95 3.00 -3.34 -8.03
C HIS A 95 2.13 -4.34 -8.78
N GLY A 96 1.10 -4.87 -8.10
CA GLY A 96 0.09 -5.74 -8.72
C GLY A 96 -0.95 -4.92 -9.48
N LEU A 97 -1.22 -5.27 -10.75
CA LEU A 97 -2.15 -4.50 -11.60
C LEU A 97 -3.62 -4.68 -11.21
N ASP A 98 -3.96 -5.74 -10.46
CA ASP A 98 -5.30 -5.97 -9.92
C ASP A 98 -5.45 -5.39 -8.48
N ASP A 99 -4.51 -4.53 -8.04
CA ASP A 99 -4.62 -3.83 -6.77
C ASP A 99 -5.83 -2.89 -6.79
N THR A 100 -6.81 -3.21 -5.94
CA THR A 100 -8.03 -2.40 -5.79
C THR A 100 -7.89 -1.33 -4.70
N ALA A 101 -6.93 -1.45 -3.80
CA ALA A 101 -6.70 -0.46 -2.75
C ALA A 101 -5.91 0.76 -3.26
N LEU A 102 -4.88 0.50 -4.07
CA LEU A 102 -4.02 1.51 -4.68
C LEU A 102 -3.99 1.28 -6.19
N LEU A 103 -4.79 2.00 -6.94
CA LEU A 103 -4.88 1.83 -8.38
C LEU A 103 -3.54 2.20 -9.05
N HIS A 104 -3.24 1.50 -10.13
CA HIS A 104 -1.98 1.66 -10.87
C HIS A 104 -1.76 3.08 -11.43
N GLY A 105 -2.81 3.87 -11.61
CA GLY A 105 -2.69 5.28 -12.00
C GLY A 105 -1.79 6.09 -11.06
N ALA A 106 -1.75 5.73 -9.77
CA ALA A 106 -0.88 6.37 -8.78
C ALA A 106 0.62 6.12 -8.99
N LEU A 107 1.00 5.20 -9.89
CA LEU A 107 2.40 4.96 -10.27
C LEU A 107 2.92 6.02 -11.26
N ASN A 108 2.03 6.65 -12.02
CA ASN A 108 2.40 7.64 -13.01
C ASN A 108 3.15 8.81 -12.36
N GLN A 109 4.17 9.29 -13.05
CA GLN A 109 5.01 10.42 -12.62
C GLN A 109 5.74 10.18 -11.28
N THR A 110 5.88 8.95 -10.81
CA THR A 110 6.69 8.65 -9.61
C THR A 110 8.12 9.16 -9.75
N TRP A 111 8.70 9.11 -10.96
CA TRP A 111 10.05 9.59 -11.27
C TRP A 111 10.27 11.09 -11.03
N GLU A 112 9.22 11.91 -11.00
CA GLU A 112 9.33 13.34 -10.69
C GLU A 112 9.77 13.61 -9.24
N TRP A 113 9.67 12.62 -8.37
CA TRP A 113 9.98 12.69 -6.95
C TRP A 113 11.27 11.97 -6.56
N LEU A 114 12.03 11.52 -7.57
CA LEU A 114 13.24 10.75 -7.38
C LEU A 114 14.43 11.48 -8.04
N ASP A 115 15.58 11.44 -7.37
CA ASP A 115 16.86 11.87 -7.93
C ASP A 115 17.71 10.66 -8.34
N GLY A 116 17.37 9.47 -7.83
CA GLY A 116 17.99 8.19 -8.17
C GLY A 116 17.17 7.40 -9.19
N ASP A 117 17.73 6.25 -9.59
CA ASP A 117 17.09 5.34 -10.54
C ASP A 117 15.77 4.78 -10.01
N LEU A 118 14.77 4.66 -10.88
CA LEU A 118 13.54 3.93 -10.62
C LEU A 118 13.50 2.66 -11.46
N THR A 119 13.42 1.52 -10.77
CA THR A 119 13.01 0.25 -11.37
C THR A 119 11.55 0.00 -11.02
N LEU A 120 10.66 0.01 -12.01
CA LEU A 120 9.23 -0.26 -11.81
C LEU A 120 8.87 -1.59 -12.45
N VAL A 121 8.31 -2.50 -11.65
CA VAL A 121 7.82 -3.80 -12.09
C VAL A 121 6.32 -3.89 -11.81
N THR A 122 5.53 -4.07 -12.85
CA THR A 122 4.09 -4.30 -12.72
C THR A 122 3.76 -5.77 -12.96
N VAL A 123 2.88 -6.33 -12.12
CA VAL A 123 2.56 -7.76 -12.14
C VAL A 123 1.08 -7.95 -12.48
N PRO A 124 0.75 -8.43 -13.69
CA PRO A 124 -0.62 -8.77 -14.05
C PRO A 124 -1.20 -9.86 -13.14
N LYS A 125 -2.48 -9.79 -12.84
CA LYS A 125 -3.23 -10.76 -12.02
C LYS A 125 -2.76 -10.85 -10.55
N ALA A 126 -1.92 -9.94 -10.10
CA ALA A 126 -1.57 -9.78 -8.70
C ALA A 126 -2.29 -8.56 -8.10
N GLY A 127 -2.76 -8.67 -6.87
CA GLY A 127 -3.48 -7.63 -6.16
C GLY A 127 -2.57 -6.80 -5.25
N HIS A 128 -3.17 -6.27 -4.18
CA HIS A 128 -2.49 -5.39 -3.22
C HIS A 128 -1.31 -6.05 -2.51
N PHE A 129 -1.40 -7.34 -2.26
CA PHE A 129 -0.34 -8.11 -1.59
C PHE A 129 0.52 -8.85 -2.64
N VAL A 130 1.10 -8.11 -3.57
CA VAL A 130 1.88 -8.64 -4.69
C VAL A 130 2.97 -9.63 -4.27
N GLN A 131 3.57 -9.44 -3.09
CA GLN A 131 4.57 -10.34 -2.50
C GLN A 131 3.99 -11.71 -2.08
N GLN A 132 2.67 -11.81 -1.93
CA GLN A 132 1.97 -13.07 -1.68
C GLN A 132 1.45 -13.69 -2.99
N ASP A 133 0.89 -12.85 -3.86
CA ASP A 133 0.29 -13.31 -5.11
C ASP A 133 1.35 -13.75 -6.14
N ALA A 134 2.57 -13.18 -6.08
CA ALA A 134 3.67 -13.45 -7.00
C ALA A 134 5.02 -13.60 -6.28
N ALA A 135 5.07 -14.39 -5.20
CA ALA A 135 6.19 -14.48 -4.26
C ALA A 135 7.54 -14.79 -4.93
N ASP A 136 7.57 -15.75 -5.88
CA ASP A 136 8.78 -16.13 -6.58
C ASP A 136 9.30 -15.00 -7.48
N LEU A 137 8.42 -14.33 -8.21
CA LEU A 137 8.78 -13.19 -9.05
C LEU A 137 9.34 -12.06 -8.20
N VAL A 138 8.64 -11.69 -7.13
CA VAL A 138 9.07 -10.63 -6.22
C VAL A 138 10.44 -10.94 -5.62
N THR A 139 10.62 -12.16 -5.11
CA THR A 139 11.88 -12.58 -4.49
C THR A 139 13.05 -12.54 -5.48
N ARG A 140 12.87 -13.09 -6.69
CA ARG A 140 13.92 -13.05 -7.72
C ARG A 140 14.25 -11.63 -8.17
N THR A 141 13.25 -10.80 -8.36
CA THR A 141 13.42 -9.40 -8.73
C THR A 141 14.21 -8.63 -7.66
N MET A 142 13.83 -8.78 -6.39
CA MET A 142 14.54 -8.15 -5.27
C MET A 142 16.00 -8.61 -5.19
N LYS A 143 16.26 -9.93 -5.29
CA LYS A 143 17.63 -10.47 -5.28
C LYS A 143 18.47 -9.91 -6.41
N SER A 144 17.95 -9.91 -7.64
CA SER A 144 18.65 -9.37 -8.80
C SER A 144 18.93 -7.87 -8.65
N TRP A 145 17.96 -7.12 -8.15
CA TRP A 145 18.08 -5.68 -7.99
C TRP A 145 19.08 -5.28 -6.89
N LEU A 146 19.15 -6.03 -5.80
CA LEU A 146 20.10 -5.78 -4.70
C LEU A 146 21.55 -6.14 -5.05
N ASN A 147 21.77 -7.03 -6.02
CA ASN A 147 23.08 -7.50 -6.44
C ASN A 147 23.65 -6.76 -7.69
N ARG A 148 23.05 -5.65 -8.08
CA ARG A 148 23.51 -4.81 -9.20
C ARG A 148 24.62 -3.82 -8.80
#